data_bd0831eebd5c74dea03f4ffa82baac83
#
_entry.id   bd0831eebd5c74dea03f4ffa82baac83
#
_cell.length_a   1.000
_cell.length_b   1.000
_cell.length_c   1.000
_cell.angle_alpha   90.00
_cell.angle_beta   90.00
_cell.angle_gamma   90.00
#
_symmetry.space_group_name_H-M   'P 1'
#
loop_
_entity.id
_entity.type
_entity.pdbx_description
1 polymer ?
#
loop_
_entity_poly.entity_id
_entity_poly.type
_entity_poly.pdbx_seq_one_letter_code
_entity_poly.pdbx_strand_id
1 'polypeptide(L)'
;MKPTDIKNPEYFHKVVDCQYACPSHTPVPQYIRLIAAERYSEAYMVNWESNVFPGVLGRTCDRPCEPACRRGRVEEKPVAICRLKRVAADNKDEVKQYMPAGPFAPNGKKIALIGGGPASLTVARDLSPLGYEIHLFDEHKKGGGMMRSQIPSFRLPEEVLDEEVGYILDMGVHTHFNKYVSSLKEIIEDGYNAIFVGTGAPRGRDLASLPGRQEGKSNIHIGIEWLASVAFEHIHKIGKKVIVLGGGNTAMDCCRTARRMGGEEVKVIVRSPFTEMKASPWEIEDAIHEDIPILENHVPKEFVIENGKLKGMLFDKVHAVYDEDGKRSLVPTAEPPVFVEADDVLVAIGQENSFPWIERDLGLEFDKWNMPVVDKTTHQSTVSHIFFGGDAAFGPKNIITSVAQGHAAAVSIDLFCSGEDVHVRPSPVTNLVSQKMGIHEWSYDNYISNDFRFVVPQADKSITLKNLKKEVELGFDVESAFKEAQRCLNCDVQTVFDFKRCIECDACMDICPTSCITFTTNGDESDLRTRLKAPSNNINQDLYVSEALPTTRVMVKDEDMCLHCGLCAERCPTAAWDMQKFSYITSKPGYSWQAV
;
A
#
# COMPACT_ATOMS: atom_id res chain seq x y z
N MET A 1 -8.91 -16.62 -30.52
CA MET A 1 -8.05 -15.55 -29.92
C MET A 1 -6.76 -15.39 -30.73
N LYS A 2 -6.10 -14.24 -30.63
CA LYS A 2 -4.71 -14.08 -31.09
C LYS A 2 -3.77 -14.76 -30.07
N PRO A 3 -2.62 -15.28 -30.55
CA PRO A 3 -1.60 -15.78 -29.64
C PRO A 3 -1.19 -14.73 -28.61
N THR A 4 -0.92 -15.18 -27.40
CA THR A 4 -0.50 -14.29 -26.31
C THR A 4 0.88 -13.73 -26.59
N ASP A 5 1.00 -12.40 -26.55
CA ASP A 5 2.29 -11.72 -26.67
C ASP A 5 3.00 -11.72 -25.32
N ILE A 6 3.97 -12.63 -25.17
CA ILE A 6 4.79 -12.73 -23.93
C ILE A 6 5.80 -11.58 -23.77
N LYS A 7 5.92 -10.69 -24.77
CA LYS A 7 6.71 -9.45 -24.65
C LYS A 7 5.88 -8.32 -24.06
N ASN A 8 4.55 -8.48 -24.00
CA ASN A 8 3.68 -7.51 -23.34
C ASN A 8 3.91 -7.55 -21.83
N PRO A 9 4.44 -6.47 -21.21
CA PRO A 9 4.71 -6.43 -19.77
C PRO A 9 3.48 -6.73 -18.93
N GLU A 10 2.33 -6.24 -19.34
CA GLU A 10 1.07 -6.35 -18.60
C GLU A 10 0.60 -7.80 -18.43
N TYR A 11 0.89 -8.69 -19.38
CA TYR A 11 0.47 -10.07 -19.27
C TYR A 11 1.12 -10.78 -18.08
N PHE A 12 2.45 -10.89 -18.07
CA PHE A 12 3.16 -11.61 -17.01
C PHE A 12 3.14 -10.86 -15.68
N HIS A 13 3.03 -9.51 -15.72
CA HIS A 13 2.90 -8.72 -14.52
C HIS A 13 1.65 -9.10 -13.72
N LYS A 14 0.51 -9.29 -14.38
CA LYS A 14 -0.73 -9.77 -13.75
C LYS A 14 -0.62 -11.19 -13.18
N VAL A 15 0.31 -12.00 -13.67
CA VAL A 15 0.51 -13.40 -13.25
C VAL A 15 1.31 -13.50 -11.95
N VAL A 16 2.09 -12.49 -11.59
CA VAL A 16 2.73 -12.37 -10.27
C VAL A 16 1.81 -11.60 -9.34
N ASP A 17 0.76 -12.27 -8.84
CA ASP A 17 -0.38 -11.61 -8.15
C ASP A 17 0.03 -10.66 -7.03
N CYS A 18 0.99 -11.06 -6.19
CA CYS A 18 1.45 -10.21 -5.08
C CYS A 18 2.18 -8.95 -5.56
N GLN A 19 2.90 -9.02 -6.68
CA GLN A 19 3.54 -7.86 -7.30
C GLN A 19 2.50 -6.97 -7.98
N TYR A 20 1.55 -7.55 -8.70
CA TYR A 20 0.48 -6.81 -9.36
C TYR A 20 -0.45 -6.11 -8.37
N ALA A 21 -0.79 -6.76 -7.25
CA ALA A 21 -1.63 -6.19 -6.20
C ALA A 21 -0.94 -5.05 -5.44
N CYS A 22 0.39 -4.96 -5.47
CA CYS A 22 1.12 -3.87 -4.84
C CYS A 22 1.05 -2.61 -5.73
N PRO A 23 0.57 -1.47 -5.23
CA PRO A 23 0.54 -0.22 -6.02
C PRO A 23 1.89 0.20 -6.59
N SER A 24 2.99 -0.10 -5.89
CA SER A 24 4.36 0.17 -6.34
C SER A 24 5.02 -1.02 -7.04
N HIS A 25 4.27 -2.06 -7.37
CA HIS A 25 4.73 -3.25 -8.09
C HIS A 25 6.00 -3.89 -7.53
N THR A 26 6.12 -3.94 -6.20
CA THR A 26 7.29 -4.48 -5.51
C THR A 26 7.55 -5.93 -5.90
N PRO A 27 8.78 -6.29 -6.29
CA PRO A 27 9.12 -7.66 -6.69
C PRO A 27 9.21 -8.59 -5.47
N VAL A 28 8.03 -8.96 -4.93
CA VAL A 28 7.89 -9.72 -3.68
C VAL A 28 8.66 -11.04 -3.67
N PRO A 29 8.55 -11.93 -4.67
CA PRO A 29 9.29 -13.18 -4.64
C PRO A 29 10.81 -12.97 -4.59
N GLN A 30 11.31 -11.92 -5.24
CA GLN A 30 12.75 -11.65 -5.29
C GLN A 30 13.31 -11.32 -3.90
N TYR A 31 12.69 -10.41 -3.16
CA TYR A 31 13.24 -10.09 -1.83
C TYR A 31 12.98 -11.19 -0.80
N ILE A 32 11.93 -12.01 -0.97
CA ILE A 32 11.69 -13.16 -0.09
C ILE A 32 12.82 -14.22 -0.26
N ARG A 33 13.24 -14.50 -1.50
CA ARG A 33 14.38 -15.39 -1.76
C ARG A 33 15.68 -14.86 -1.14
N LEU A 34 15.91 -13.54 -1.20
CA LEU A 34 17.06 -12.93 -0.55
C LEU A 34 17.02 -13.07 0.98
N ILE A 35 15.83 -12.98 1.59
CA ILE A 35 15.64 -13.24 3.02
C ILE A 35 15.92 -14.71 3.34
N ALA A 36 15.42 -15.65 2.53
CA ALA A 36 15.72 -17.08 2.67
C ALA A 36 17.23 -17.41 2.52
N ALA A 37 17.97 -16.57 1.80
CA ALA A 37 19.41 -16.65 1.64
C ALA A 37 20.19 -15.82 2.68
N GLU A 38 19.54 -15.28 3.72
CA GLU A 38 20.12 -14.40 4.76
C GLU A 38 20.78 -13.12 4.20
N ARG A 39 20.41 -12.71 2.98
CA ARG A 39 20.90 -11.50 2.28
C ARG A 39 19.99 -10.30 2.56
N TYR A 40 19.89 -9.92 3.83
CA TYR A 40 18.90 -8.93 4.31
C TYR A 40 19.10 -7.54 3.71
N SER A 41 20.36 -7.08 3.59
CA SER A 41 20.68 -5.77 3.01
C SER A 41 20.25 -5.68 1.55
N GLU A 42 20.45 -6.72 0.76
CA GLU A 42 20.00 -6.77 -0.63
C GLU A 42 18.46 -6.87 -0.72
N ALA A 43 17.83 -7.66 0.17
CA ALA A 43 16.38 -7.72 0.26
C ALA A 43 15.78 -6.36 0.61
N TYR A 44 16.43 -5.60 1.51
CA TYR A 44 16.07 -4.24 1.84
C TYR A 44 16.17 -3.33 0.61
N MET A 45 17.29 -3.36 -0.12
CA MET A 45 17.50 -2.52 -1.30
C MET A 45 16.50 -2.81 -2.42
N VAL A 46 16.16 -4.09 -2.67
CA VAL A 46 15.09 -4.46 -3.61
C VAL A 46 13.73 -3.85 -3.21
N ASN A 47 13.42 -3.83 -1.92
CA ASN A 47 12.23 -3.15 -1.42
C ASN A 47 12.34 -1.62 -1.56
N TRP A 48 13.48 -1.05 -1.18
CA TRP A 48 13.71 0.40 -1.22
C TRP A 48 13.53 0.99 -2.61
N GLU A 49 13.85 0.24 -3.67
CA GLU A 49 13.67 0.65 -5.06
C GLU A 49 12.21 0.96 -5.42
N SER A 50 11.26 0.25 -4.86
CA SER A 50 9.83 0.39 -5.18
C SER A 50 8.96 0.86 -4.01
N ASN A 51 9.31 0.46 -2.78
CA ASN A 51 8.56 0.81 -1.57
C ASN A 51 9.03 2.11 -0.91
N VAL A 52 10.30 2.50 -1.13
CA VAL A 52 10.98 3.66 -0.52
C VAL A 52 11.15 3.54 1.01
N PHE A 53 10.18 3.00 1.71
CA PHE A 53 10.12 2.86 3.17
C PHE A 53 9.93 1.40 3.63
N PRO A 54 10.91 0.48 3.41
CA PRO A 54 10.73 -0.94 3.75
C PRO A 54 10.46 -1.20 5.23
N GLY A 55 11.13 -0.49 6.14
CA GLY A 55 10.96 -0.64 7.59
C GLY A 55 9.61 -0.10 8.09
N VAL A 56 9.21 1.07 7.59
CA VAL A 56 7.87 1.65 7.85
C VAL A 56 6.78 0.72 7.30
N LEU A 57 6.88 0.36 6.01
CA LEU A 57 5.86 -0.47 5.35
C LEU A 57 5.89 -1.93 5.81
N GLY A 58 6.99 -2.42 6.35
CA GLY A 58 7.06 -3.72 7.01
C GLY A 58 6.20 -3.80 8.27
N ARG A 59 5.91 -2.64 8.90
CA ARG A 59 5.10 -2.49 10.11
C ARG A 59 3.66 -2.06 9.84
N THR A 60 3.46 -1.13 8.90
CA THR A 60 2.22 -0.34 8.78
C THR A 60 1.46 -0.50 7.45
N CYS A 61 1.95 -1.36 6.54
CA CYS A 61 1.29 -1.56 5.24
C CYS A 61 -0.07 -2.25 5.38
N ASP A 62 -1.05 -1.84 4.56
CA ASP A 62 -2.37 -2.50 4.43
C ASP A 62 -2.30 -3.87 3.71
N ARG A 63 -1.11 -4.31 3.31
CA ARG A 63 -0.80 -5.66 2.80
C ARG A 63 -1.64 -6.12 1.60
N PRO A 64 -1.90 -5.33 0.56
CA PRO A 64 -2.74 -5.76 -0.57
C PRO A 64 -2.16 -6.98 -1.30
N CYS A 65 -0.87 -7.24 -1.16
CA CYS A 65 -0.18 -8.40 -1.72
C CYS A 65 -0.50 -9.72 -1.00
N GLU A 66 -0.88 -9.70 0.29
CA GLU A 66 -1.16 -10.92 1.05
C GLU A 66 -2.46 -11.60 0.61
N PRO A 67 -3.63 -10.92 0.51
CA PRO A 67 -4.84 -11.54 -0.02
C PRO A 67 -4.70 -12.05 -1.46
N ALA A 68 -3.84 -11.42 -2.27
CA ALA A 68 -3.57 -11.85 -3.64
C ALA A 68 -2.59 -13.03 -3.74
N CYS A 69 -1.90 -13.39 -2.68
CA CYS A 69 -0.86 -14.42 -2.69
C CYS A 69 -1.43 -15.81 -3.03
N ARG A 70 -0.88 -16.48 -4.06
CA ARG A 70 -1.29 -17.83 -4.50
C ARG A 70 -1.12 -18.89 -3.44
N ARG A 71 -0.25 -18.68 -2.44
CA ARG A 71 -0.12 -19.60 -1.32
C ARG A 71 -1.46 -19.79 -0.59
N GLY A 72 -2.29 -18.75 -0.51
CA GLY A 72 -3.64 -18.84 0.05
C GLY A 72 -4.61 -19.76 -0.71
N ARG A 73 -4.25 -20.21 -1.94
CA ARG A 73 -5.00 -21.22 -2.71
C ARG A 73 -4.56 -22.65 -2.41
N VAL A 74 -3.35 -22.83 -1.87
CA VAL A 74 -2.78 -24.14 -1.50
C VAL A 74 -3.16 -24.48 -0.07
N GLU A 75 -3.09 -23.50 0.80
CA GLU A 75 -3.50 -23.54 2.20
C GLU A 75 -4.19 -22.21 2.55
N GLU A 76 -5.05 -22.16 3.53
CA GLU A 76 -5.95 -21.03 3.80
C GLU A 76 -5.24 -19.67 4.05
N LYS A 77 -3.92 -19.68 4.35
CA LYS A 77 -3.19 -18.47 4.73
C LYS A 77 -2.05 -18.13 3.76
N PRO A 78 -1.99 -16.87 3.27
CA PRO A 78 -0.91 -16.40 2.42
C PRO A 78 0.44 -16.38 3.16
N VAL A 79 1.53 -16.14 2.42
CA VAL A 79 2.83 -15.80 3.00
C VAL A 79 2.74 -14.49 3.77
N ALA A 80 3.42 -14.40 4.91
CA ALA A 80 3.48 -13.19 5.74
C ALA A 80 4.41 -12.13 5.12
N ILE A 81 4.03 -11.63 3.94
CA ILE A 81 4.86 -10.82 3.04
C ILE A 81 5.37 -9.56 3.73
N CYS A 82 4.47 -8.80 4.40
CA CYS A 82 4.88 -7.58 5.07
C CYS A 82 5.79 -7.82 6.27
N ARG A 83 5.60 -8.94 6.96
CA ARG A 83 6.47 -9.31 8.10
C ARG A 83 7.86 -9.71 7.64
N LEU A 84 7.98 -10.39 6.51
CA LEU A 84 9.27 -10.67 5.88
C LEU A 84 9.96 -9.39 5.41
N LYS A 85 9.23 -8.41 4.86
CA LYS A 85 9.78 -7.09 4.53
C LYS A 85 10.40 -6.42 5.78
N ARG A 86 9.70 -6.47 6.92
CA ARG A 86 10.22 -5.99 8.19
C ARG A 86 11.52 -6.68 8.59
N VAL A 87 11.61 -8.01 8.43
CA VAL A 87 12.83 -8.77 8.73
C VAL A 87 14.02 -8.24 7.94
N ALA A 88 13.85 -7.95 6.65
CA ALA A 88 14.91 -7.35 5.83
C ALA A 88 15.36 -6.00 6.40
N ALA A 89 14.41 -5.16 6.85
CA ALA A 89 14.72 -3.85 7.41
C ALA A 89 15.40 -3.93 8.79
N ASP A 90 14.97 -4.86 9.63
CA ASP A 90 15.48 -4.99 11.01
C ASP A 90 16.85 -5.71 11.09
N ASN A 91 17.20 -6.52 10.06
CA ASN A 91 18.45 -7.32 10.03
C ASN A 91 19.43 -6.86 8.94
N LYS A 92 19.20 -5.75 8.25
CA LYS A 92 20.15 -5.19 7.30
C LYS A 92 21.40 -4.66 8.00
N ASP A 93 22.52 -4.72 7.32
CA ASP A 93 23.73 -3.99 7.67
C ASP A 93 23.62 -2.50 7.25
N GLU A 94 24.74 -1.76 7.29
CA GLU A 94 24.79 -0.40 6.78
C GLU A 94 24.53 -0.36 5.26
N VAL A 95 23.37 0.14 4.85
CA VAL A 95 22.94 0.15 3.44
C VAL A 95 23.23 1.45 2.70
N LYS A 96 23.69 2.50 3.38
CA LYS A 96 24.00 3.80 2.73
C LYS A 96 25.00 3.65 1.57
N GLN A 97 25.93 2.71 1.67
CA GLN A 97 26.90 2.42 0.60
C GLN A 97 26.27 1.94 -0.72
N TYR A 98 25.03 1.42 -0.68
CA TYR A 98 24.30 0.94 -1.87
C TYR A 98 23.29 1.96 -2.37
N MET A 99 23.07 3.05 -1.63
CA MET A 99 22.16 4.11 -2.01
C MET A 99 22.86 5.16 -2.89
N PRO A 100 22.11 5.86 -3.74
CA PRO A 100 22.67 7.00 -4.45
C PRO A 100 23.26 8.02 -3.47
N ALA A 101 24.54 8.36 -3.63
CA ALA A 101 25.24 9.29 -2.74
C ALA A 101 25.52 10.62 -3.47
N GLY A 102 25.07 11.72 -2.85
CA GLY A 102 25.39 13.07 -3.32
C GLY A 102 26.85 13.50 -3.01
N PRO A 103 27.31 14.65 -3.54
CA PRO A 103 26.52 15.57 -4.37
C PRO A 103 26.38 15.07 -5.82
N PHE A 104 25.17 15.22 -6.37
CA PHE A 104 24.88 14.90 -7.77
C PHE A 104 25.23 16.10 -8.67
N ALA A 105 25.56 15.83 -9.95
CA ALA A 105 25.79 16.90 -10.91
C ALA A 105 24.51 17.71 -11.15
N PRO A 106 24.48 19.02 -10.87
CA PRO A 106 23.27 19.83 -11.00
C PRO A 106 22.77 19.87 -12.45
N ASN A 107 21.48 19.67 -12.66
CA ASN A 107 20.83 19.83 -13.96
C ASN A 107 20.26 21.25 -14.19
N GLY A 108 20.43 22.16 -13.22
CA GLY A 108 19.97 23.53 -13.27
C GLY A 108 18.47 23.74 -13.07
N LYS A 109 17.74 22.70 -12.63
CA LYS A 109 16.31 22.76 -12.38
C LYS A 109 16.02 22.67 -10.89
N LYS A 110 15.03 23.46 -10.43
CA LYS A 110 14.60 23.54 -9.03
C LYS A 110 13.17 23.03 -8.87
N ILE A 111 12.93 22.19 -7.89
CA ILE A 111 11.62 21.62 -7.61
C ILE A 111 11.21 21.97 -6.18
N ALA A 112 9.98 22.47 -6.00
CA ALA A 112 9.38 22.68 -4.69
C ALA A 112 8.45 21.50 -4.35
N LEU A 113 8.64 20.93 -3.17
CA LEU A 113 7.77 19.90 -2.60
C LEU A 113 7.05 20.48 -1.38
N ILE A 114 5.73 20.56 -1.42
CA ILE A 114 4.92 21.12 -0.33
C ILE A 114 4.26 19.99 0.45
N GLY A 115 4.67 19.83 1.72
CA GLY A 115 4.35 18.71 2.60
C GLY A 115 5.41 17.62 2.55
N GLY A 116 5.94 17.21 3.71
CA GLY A 116 7.01 16.23 3.89
C GLY A 116 6.50 14.80 4.08
N GLY A 117 5.36 14.45 3.49
CA GLY A 117 4.76 13.11 3.55
C GLY A 117 5.39 12.10 2.57
N PRO A 118 4.91 10.84 2.57
CA PRO A 118 5.52 9.76 1.78
C PRO A 118 5.54 10.04 0.26
N ALA A 119 4.53 10.71 -0.30
CA ALA A 119 4.51 11.04 -1.71
C ALA A 119 5.63 12.02 -2.10
N SER A 120 5.78 13.12 -1.36
CA SER A 120 6.84 14.12 -1.59
C SER A 120 8.24 13.54 -1.36
N LEU A 121 8.42 12.74 -0.30
CA LEU A 121 9.68 12.07 -0.04
C LEU A 121 10.06 11.10 -1.16
N THR A 122 9.08 10.42 -1.76
CA THR A 122 9.31 9.56 -2.94
C THR A 122 9.74 10.39 -4.14
N VAL A 123 9.09 11.53 -4.40
CA VAL A 123 9.51 12.46 -5.47
C VAL A 123 10.94 12.95 -5.23
N ALA A 124 11.28 13.33 -3.99
CA ALA A 124 12.63 13.76 -3.63
C ALA A 124 13.67 12.66 -3.90
N ARG A 125 13.38 11.43 -3.45
CA ARG A 125 14.24 10.26 -3.63
C ARG A 125 14.51 9.96 -5.11
N ASP A 126 13.48 10.09 -5.94
CA ASP A 126 13.58 9.74 -7.36
C ASP A 126 14.28 10.82 -8.20
N LEU A 127 14.09 12.11 -7.86
CA LEU A 127 14.63 13.23 -8.63
C LEU A 127 16.02 13.70 -8.17
N SER A 128 16.36 13.56 -6.88
CA SER A 128 17.67 14.01 -6.38
C SER A 128 18.85 13.40 -7.14
N PRO A 129 18.88 12.07 -7.47
CA PRO A 129 19.99 11.47 -8.22
C PRO A 129 20.17 12.02 -9.64
N LEU A 130 19.14 12.68 -10.20
CA LEU A 130 19.17 13.30 -11.51
C LEU A 130 19.68 14.75 -11.49
N GLY A 131 20.13 15.23 -10.33
CA GLY A 131 20.69 16.56 -10.16
C GLY A 131 19.68 17.69 -10.02
N TYR A 132 18.41 17.38 -9.76
CA TYR A 132 17.42 18.40 -9.40
C TYR A 132 17.74 19.01 -8.04
N GLU A 133 17.62 20.33 -7.91
CA GLU A 133 17.68 21.05 -6.64
C GLU A 133 16.30 20.94 -5.97
N ILE A 134 16.19 20.12 -4.94
CA ILE A 134 14.91 19.81 -4.28
C ILE A 134 14.75 20.65 -3.02
N HIS A 135 13.65 21.40 -2.91
CA HIS A 135 13.26 22.17 -1.73
C HIS A 135 12.00 21.59 -1.12
N LEU A 136 12.10 21.05 0.10
CA LEU A 136 11.00 20.44 0.83
C LEU A 136 10.48 21.37 1.93
N PHE A 137 9.23 21.77 1.83
CA PHE A 137 8.55 22.63 2.80
C PHE A 137 7.60 21.81 3.67
N ASP A 138 7.71 21.92 4.98
CA ASP A 138 6.78 21.29 5.93
C ASP A 138 6.59 22.18 7.16
N GLU A 139 5.35 22.26 7.65
CA GLU A 139 5.01 23.02 8.86
C GLU A 139 5.56 22.38 10.13
N HIS A 140 5.87 21.09 10.11
CA HIS A 140 6.41 20.34 11.24
C HIS A 140 7.95 20.42 11.31
N LYS A 141 8.47 20.04 12.46
CA LYS A 141 9.90 20.03 12.77
C LYS A 141 10.69 18.98 11.98
N LYS A 142 10.05 17.90 11.55
CA LYS A 142 10.66 16.75 10.84
C LYS A 142 9.73 16.27 9.74
N GLY A 143 10.30 15.73 8.66
CA GLY A 143 9.55 15.03 7.61
C GLY A 143 8.93 13.72 8.10
N GLY A 144 8.03 13.18 7.29
CA GLY A 144 7.29 11.94 7.54
C GLY A 144 5.76 12.11 7.43
N GLY A 145 5.26 13.35 7.51
CA GLY A 145 3.82 13.62 7.40
C GLY A 145 2.99 12.80 8.38
N MET A 146 1.89 12.20 7.91
CA MET A 146 1.00 11.39 8.74
C MET A 146 1.64 10.11 9.30
N MET A 147 2.71 9.60 8.70
CA MET A 147 3.48 8.48 9.27
C MET A 147 4.04 8.85 10.65
N ARG A 148 4.38 10.14 10.87
CA ARG A 148 4.89 10.65 12.13
C ARG A 148 3.80 11.14 13.08
N SER A 149 2.82 11.84 12.54
CA SER A 149 1.82 12.54 13.37
C SER A 149 0.63 11.66 13.77
N GLN A 150 0.37 10.56 13.08
CA GLN A 150 -0.85 9.78 13.29
C GLN A 150 -0.64 8.30 13.55
N ILE A 151 0.46 7.72 13.08
CA ILE A 151 0.78 6.32 13.42
C ILE A 151 1.48 6.31 14.78
N PRO A 152 0.89 5.65 15.80
CA PRO A 152 1.47 5.65 17.14
C PRO A 152 2.83 4.94 17.19
N SER A 153 3.73 5.40 18.06
CA SER A 153 5.09 4.86 18.20
C SER A 153 5.13 3.38 18.59
N PHE A 154 4.09 2.86 19.25
CA PHE A 154 4.00 1.43 19.55
C PHE A 154 3.70 0.55 18.34
N ARG A 155 3.36 1.15 17.16
CA ARG A 155 3.24 0.50 15.85
C ARG A 155 4.41 0.85 14.93
N LEU A 156 4.85 2.10 14.98
CA LEU A 156 5.96 2.61 14.16
C LEU A 156 6.93 3.40 15.05
N PRO A 157 8.01 2.77 15.51
CA PRO A 157 9.05 3.45 16.28
C PRO A 157 9.62 4.65 15.51
N GLU A 158 9.88 5.75 16.24
CA GLU A 158 10.35 7.01 15.64
C GLU A 158 11.71 6.84 14.93
N GLU A 159 12.58 6.01 15.51
CA GLU A 159 13.92 5.72 14.96
C GLU A 159 13.86 5.06 13.59
N VAL A 160 12.89 4.17 13.34
CA VAL A 160 12.69 3.53 12.03
C VAL A 160 12.29 4.56 10.99
N LEU A 161 11.37 5.46 11.35
CA LEU A 161 10.93 6.52 10.47
C LEU A 161 12.04 7.55 10.22
N ASP A 162 12.78 7.93 11.27
CA ASP A 162 13.89 8.89 11.17
C ASP A 162 15.02 8.34 10.29
N GLU A 163 15.34 7.05 10.39
CA GLU A 163 16.33 6.40 9.54
C GLU A 163 15.93 6.48 8.05
N GLU A 164 14.72 6.02 7.71
CA GLU A 164 14.29 5.95 6.30
C GLU A 164 14.02 7.32 5.67
N VAL A 165 13.50 8.27 6.43
CA VAL A 165 13.39 9.67 5.99
C VAL A 165 14.79 10.29 5.84
N GLY A 166 15.69 10.00 6.79
CA GLY A 166 17.07 10.47 6.76
C GLY A 166 17.82 10.05 5.50
N TYR A 167 17.67 8.82 5.05
CA TYR A 167 18.29 8.36 3.80
C TYR A 167 17.91 9.22 2.58
N ILE A 168 16.68 9.71 2.53
CA ILE A 168 16.22 10.57 1.43
C ILE A 168 16.74 11.99 1.60
N LEU A 169 16.66 12.56 2.80
CA LEU A 169 17.10 13.93 3.06
C LEU A 169 18.61 14.08 2.86
N ASP A 170 19.40 13.05 3.19
CA ASP A 170 20.85 12.99 3.01
C ASP A 170 21.26 13.01 1.51
N MET A 171 20.32 12.83 0.57
CA MET A 171 20.58 12.99 -0.86
C MET A 171 20.74 14.46 -1.31
N GLY A 172 20.80 15.40 -0.39
CA GLY A 172 20.99 16.83 -0.68
C GLY A 172 19.68 17.60 -0.79
N VAL A 173 18.60 17.12 -0.15
CA VAL A 173 17.32 17.81 -0.10
C VAL A 173 17.42 19.05 0.80
N HIS A 174 17.08 20.22 0.28
CA HIS A 174 17.00 21.47 1.04
C HIS A 174 15.70 21.50 1.84
N THR A 175 15.80 21.31 3.16
CA THR A 175 14.63 21.23 4.03
C THR A 175 14.26 22.60 4.62
N HIS A 176 12.98 22.94 4.52
CA HIS A 176 12.36 24.12 5.12
C HIS A 176 11.31 23.66 6.14
N PHE A 177 11.78 23.09 7.25
CA PHE A 177 10.93 22.66 8.36
C PHE A 177 10.47 23.82 9.24
N ASN A 178 9.37 23.61 9.98
CA ASN A 178 8.66 24.65 10.75
C ASN A 178 8.22 25.83 9.87
N LYS A 179 7.97 25.58 8.58
CA LYS A 179 7.56 26.60 7.61
C LYS A 179 6.22 26.21 6.99
N TYR A 180 5.15 26.84 7.45
CA TYR A 180 3.85 26.75 6.81
C TYR A 180 3.85 27.55 5.50
N VAL A 181 3.44 26.94 4.39
CA VAL A 181 3.22 27.61 3.11
C VAL A 181 1.85 28.24 3.14
N SER A 182 1.77 29.57 3.17
CA SER A 182 0.53 30.34 3.27
C SER A 182 -0.03 30.79 1.92
N SER A 183 0.78 30.70 0.84
CA SER A 183 0.44 31.14 -0.51
C SER A 183 1.17 30.28 -1.54
N LEU A 184 0.42 29.71 -2.48
CA LEU A 184 1.00 28.99 -3.60
C LEU A 184 1.62 29.96 -4.60
N LYS A 185 1.02 31.15 -4.72
CA LYS A 185 1.50 32.23 -5.59
C LYS A 185 2.93 32.64 -5.22
N GLU A 186 3.24 32.78 -3.93
CA GLU A 186 4.61 33.08 -3.46
C GLU A 186 5.59 32.00 -3.90
N ILE A 187 5.25 30.72 -3.80
CA ILE A 187 6.10 29.61 -4.26
C ILE A 187 6.31 29.65 -5.78
N ILE A 188 5.29 30.01 -6.55
CA ILE A 188 5.40 30.18 -8.00
C ILE A 188 6.36 31.35 -8.34
N GLU A 189 6.26 32.45 -7.62
CA GLU A 189 7.10 33.66 -7.82
C GLU A 189 8.58 33.39 -7.44
N ASP A 190 8.87 32.42 -6.57
CA ASP A 190 10.24 31.97 -6.24
C ASP A 190 10.94 31.24 -7.41
N GLY A 191 10.24 30.98 -8.52
CA GLY A 191 10.81 30.53 -9.78
C GLY A 191 11.21 29.05 -9.84
N TYR A 192 10.49 28.18 -9.15
CA TYR A 192 10.66 26.73 -9.27
C TYR A 192 10.20 26.24 -10.66
N ASN A 193 10.94 25.29 -11.24
CA ASN A 193 10.60 24.71 -12.53
C ASN A 193 9.36 23.84 -12.48
N ALA A 194 9.14 23.13 -11.36
CA ALA A 194 7.90 22.42 -11.05
C ALA A 194 7.62 22.44 -9.55
N ILE A 195 6.35 22.31 -9.20
CA ILE A 195 5.86 22.29 -7.82
C ILE A 195 5.06 21.00 -7.62
N PHE A 196 5.37 20.27 -6.58
CA PHE A 196 4.61 19.09 -6.17
C PHE A 196 3.88 19.34 -4.85
N VAL A 197 2.58 19.14 -4.83
CA VAL A 197 1.73 19.30 -3.65
C VAL A 197 1.39 17.93 -3.06
N GLY A 198 2.01 17.63 -1.92
CA GLY A 198 1.85 16.37 -1.18
C GLY A 198 1.41 16.59 0.27
N THR A 199 0.52 17.57 0.52
CA THR A 199 0.06 17.97 1.87
C THR A 199 -0.90 16.98 2.53
N GLY A 200 -1.28 15.93 1.82
CA GLY A 200 -2.19 14.91 2.35
C GLY A 200 -3.63 15.42 2.54
N ALA A 201 -4.35 14.81 3.48
CA ALA A 201 -5.71 15.17 3.90
C ALA A 201 -5.69 15.59 5.38
N PRO A 202 -5.22 16.80 5.70
CA PRO A 202 -4.87 17.19 7.07
C PRO A 202 -6.08 17.50 7.96
N ARG A 203 -7.29 17.65 7.41
CA ARG A 203 -8.48 18.02 8.17
C ARG A 203 -9.32 16.78 8.50
N GLY A 204 -9.58 16.57 9.78
CA GLY A 204 -10.51 15.53 10.22
C GLY A 204 -11.96 15.97 10.09
N ARG A 205 -12.83 15.03 9.74
CA ARG A 205 -14.28 15.28 9.70
C ARG A 205 -14.84 15.37 11.11
N ASP A 206 -15.74 16.31 11.30
CA ASP A 206 -16.41 16.59 12.57
C ASP A 206 -17.92 16.30 12.50
N LEU A 207 -18.53 16.19 13.66
CA LEU A 207 -19.96 16.08 13.88
C LEU A 207 -20.54 17.43 14.35
N ALA A 208 -20.12 18.53 13.71
CA ALA A 208 -20.39 19.90 14.12
C ALA A 208 -21.88 20.25 14.28
N SER A 209 -22.76 19.52 13.57
CA SER A 209 -24.21 19.71 13.62
C SER A 209 -24.91 18.97 14.77
N LEU A 210 -24.23 18.07 15.48
CA LEU A 210 -24.85 17.32 16.57
C LEU A 210 -25.03 18.19 17.82
N PRO A 211 -26.19 18.06 18.52
CA PRO A 211 -26.40 18.73 19.80
C PRO A 211 -25.29 18.43 20.79
N GLY A 212 -24.90 19.42 21.59
CA GLY A 212 -23.86 19.31 22.60
C GLY A 212 -22.42 19.39 22.08
N ARG A 213 -22.18 19.42 20.73
CA ARG A 213 -20.83 19.43 20.17
C ARG A 213 -19.99 20.65 20.59
N GLN A 214 -20.61 21.83 20.58
CA GLN A 214 -19.92 23.08 20.92
C GLN A 214 -19.72 23.23 22.43
N GLU A 215 -20.72 22.87 23.21
CA GLU A 215 -20.68 22.92 24.65
C GLU A 215 -19.63 21.95 25.23
N GLY A 216 -19.50 20.75 24.63
CA GLY A 216 -18.55 19.72 25.03
C GLY A 216 -17.18 19.81 24.37
N LYS A 217 -16.85 20.88 23.65
CA LYS A 217 -15.65 21.00 22.79
C LYS A 217 -14.31 20.69 23.49
N SER A 218 -14.22 20.92 24.80
CA SER A 218 -13.01 20.63 25.59
C SER A 218 -12.71 19.14 25.74
N ASN A 219 -13.71 18.29 25.56
CA ASN A 219 -13.63 16.83 25.73
C ASN A 219 -14.04 16.05 24.47
N ILE A 220 -14.25 16.76 23.36
CA ILE A 220 -14.59 16.15 22.08
C ILE A 220 -13.50 16.54 21.09
N HIS A 221 -12.65 15.59 20.74
CA HIS A 221 -11.44 15.80 19.95
C HIS A 221 -11.58 15.18 18.55
N ILE A 222 -11.03 15.82 17.55
CA ILE A 222 -10.86 15.24 16.22
C ILE A 222 -9.70 14.23 16.28
N GLY A 223 -9.93 12.98 15.90
CA GLY A 223 -9.01 11.87 16.13
C GLY A 223 -7.61 12.11 15.59
N ILE A 224 -7.48 12.62 14.35
CA ILE A 224 -6.17 12.87 13.74
C ILE A 224 -5.41 14.02 14.43
N GLU A 225 -6.10 15.06 14.86
CA GLU A 225 -5.51 16.19 15.58
C GLU A 225 -5.07 15.77 17.00
N TRP A 226 -5.88 14.91 17.62
CA TRP A 226 -5.56 14.34 18.92
C TRP A 226 -4.34 13.42 18.85
N LEU A 227 -4.27 12.51 17.86
CA LEU A 227 -3.09 11.65 17.65
C LEU A 227 -1.83 12.48 17.40
N ALA A 228 -1.91 13.53 16.59
CA ALA A 228 -0.79 14.44 16.37
C ALA A 228 -0.36 15.13 17.66
N SER A 229 -1.32 15.58 18.48
CA SER A 229 -1.04 16.21 19.77
C SER A 229 -0.38 15.24 20.76
N VAL A 230 -0.71 13.96 20.70
CA VAL A 230 -0.03 12.91 21.48
C VAL A 230 1.37 12.64 20.91
N ALA A 231 1.51 12.49 19.59
CA ALA A 231 2.78 12.21 18.94
C ALA A 231 3.83 13.31 19.17
N PHE A 232 3.37 14.58 19.21
CA PHE A 232 4.22 15.74 19.50
C PHE A 232 4.30 16.11 21.00
N GLU A 233 3.82 15.24 21.87
CA GLU A 233 3.89 15.38 23.33
C GLU A 233 3.18 16.65 23.89
N HIS A 234 2.13 17.13 23.19
CA HIS A 234 1.29 18.23 23.67
C HIS A 234 0.22 17.75 24.66
N ILE A 235 -0.18 16.48 24.58
CA ILE A 235 -1.17 15.83 25.46
C ILE A 235 -0.55 14.60 26.09
N HIS A 236 -0.68 14.45 27.42
CA HIS A 236 -0.07 13.37 28.19
C HIS A 236 -1.08 12.45 28.90
N LYS A 237 -2.37 12.76 28.85
CA LYS A 237 -3.43 11.98 29.50
C LYS A 237 -4.76 12.18 28.80
N ILE A 238 -5.67 11.23 29.01
CA ILE A 238 -7.07 11.28 28.59
C ILE A 238 -7.96 10.86 29.78
N GLY A 239 -9.26 11.10 29.69
CA GLY A 239 -10.23 10.63 30.68
C GLY A 239 -10.28 9.12 30.80
N LYS A 240 -10.89 8.62 31.88
CA LYS A 240 -10.97 7.17 32.13
C LYS A 240 -11.93 6.45 31.18
N LYS A 241 -13.04 7.11 30.84
CA LYS A 241 -14.08 6.58 29.94
C LYS A 241 -13.98 7.30 28.59
N VAL A 242 -13.63 6.57 27.54
CA VAL A 242 -13.37 7.15 26.22
C VAL A 242 -14.23 6.46 25.16
N ILE A 243 -14.95 7.26 24.40
CA ILE A 243 -15.63 6.81 23.19
C ILE A 243 -14.76 7.17 21.99
N VAL A 244 -14.54 6.22 21.09
CA VAL A 244 -13.93 6.45 19.77
C VAL A 244 -14.97 6.18 18.69
N LEU A 245 -15.27 7.21 17.89
CA LEU A 245 -16.23 7.13 16.80
C LEU A 245 -15.52 6.85 15.49
N GLY A 246 -15.84 5.72 14.85
CA GLY A 246 -15.33 5.36 13.54
C GLY A 246 -14.80 3.95 13.44
N GLY A 247 -14.78 3.40 12.22
CA GLY A 247 -14.40 2.03 11.93
C GLY A 247 -13.22 1.90 10.95
N GLY A 248 -12.35 2.92 10.87
CA GLY A 248 -11.12 2.91 10.06
C GLY A 248 -9.86 2.73 10.92
N ASN A 249 -8.69 2.59 10.28
CA ASN A 249 -7.40 2.43 10.96
C ASN A 249 -7.12 3.56 11.96
N THR A 250 -7.47 4.81 11.64
CA THR A 250 -7.35 5.95 12.56
C THR A 250 -8.13 5.72 13.87
N ALA A 251 -9.31 5.11 13.82
CA ALA A 251 -10.08 4.82 15.02
C ALA A 251 -9.40 3.73 15.87
N MET A 252 -8.77 2.73 15.22
CA MET A 252 -7.98 1.71 15.92
C MET A 252 -6.74 2.34 16.58
N ASP A 253 -6.05 3.24 15.90
CA ASP A 253 -4.93 3.97 16.48
C ASP A 253 -5.36 4.86 17.66
N CYS A 254 -6.50 5.57 17.53
CA CYS A 254 -7.06 6.38 18.61
C CYS A 254 -7.39 5.56 19.85
N CYS A 255 -8.12 4.45 19.72
CA CYS A 255 -8.56 3.66 20.86
C CYS A 255 -7.39 2.97 21.58
N ARG A 256 -6.44 2.42 20.84
CA ARG A 256 -5.23 1.79 21.38
C ARG A 256 -4.32 2.82 22.06
N THR A 257 -4.19 4.03 21.48
CA THR A 257 -3.47 5.14 22.11
C THR A 257 -4.16 5.59 23.40
N ALA A 258 -5.49 5.75 23.38
CA ALA A 258 -6.26 6.15 24.57
C ALA A 258 -6.07 5.16 25.75
N ARG A 259 -6.03 3.85 25.47
CA ARG A 259 -5.72 2.83 26.49
C ARG A 259 -4.38 3.10 27.17
N ARG A 260 -3.35 3.46 26.39
CA ARG A 260 -1.99 3.73 26.89
C ARG A 260 -1.88 5.06 27.64
N MET A 261 -2.80 5.99 27.38
CA MET A 261 -2.82 7.31 28.00
C MET A 261 -3.68 7.39 29.29
N GLY A 262 -4.16 6.26 29.80
CA GLY A 262 -4.92 6.18 31.03
C GLY A 262 -6.41 5.94 30.87
N GLY A 263 -6.90 5.71 29.64
CA GLY A 263 -8.26 5.25 29.38
C GLY A 263 -8.49 3.85 29.97
N GLU A 264 -9.35 3.75 30.98
CA GLU A 264 -9.70 2.50 31.65
C GLU A 264 -10.82 1.74 30.89
N GLU A 265 -11.85 2.49 30.48
CA GLU A 265 -12.98 2.01 29.67
C GLU A 265 -12.96 2.71 28.31
N VAL A 266 -12.25 2.14 27.34
CA VAL A 266 -12.23 2.64 25.96
C VAL A 266 -13.14 1.78 25.10
N LYS A 267 -14.07 2.40 24.36
CA LYS A 267 -15.03 1.72 23.47
C LYS A 267 -15.00 2.35 22.09
N VAL A 268 -14.96 1.49 21.06
CA VAL A 268 -15.13 1.94 19.67
C VAL A 268 -16.59 1.78 19.29
N ILE A 269 -17.17 2.81 18.68
CA ILE A 269 -18.58 2.78 18.25
C ILE A 269 -18.66 3.05 16.75
N VAL A 270 -19.28 2.12 16.02
CA VAL A 270 -19.36 2.16 14.56
C VAL A 270 -20.81 2.05 14.09
N ARG A 271 -21.11 2.79 13.01
CA ARG A 271 -22.44 2.76 12.38
C ARG A 271 -22.67 1.55 11.46
N SER A 272 -21.62 0.82 11.15
CA SER A 272 -21.63 -0.32 10.23
C SER A 272 -21.59 -1.62 11.02
N PRO A 273 -22.00 -2.74 10.44
CA PRO A 273 -21.69 -4.06 10.96
C PRO A 273 -20.17 -4.25 11.06
N PHE A 274 -19.73 -5.10 11.97
CA PHE A 274 -18.33 -5.43 12.19
C PHE A 274 -17.62 -5.87 10.89
N THR A 275 -18.29 -6.68 10.08
CA THR A 275 -17.80 -7.21 8.80
C THR A 275 -17.58 -6.15 7.72
N GLU A 276 -18.15 -4.95 7.90
CA GLU A 276 -18.02 -3.83 6.95
C GLU A 276 -17.11 -2.71 7.46
N MET A 277 -16.40 -2.93 8.55
CA MET A 277 -15.41 -1.97 9.02
C MET A 277 -14.29 -1.81 8.00
N LYS A 278 -13.83 -0.57 7.85
CA LYS A 278 -12.77 -0.23 6.87
C LYS A 278 -11.35 -0.41 7.42
N ALA A 279 -11.22 -0.62 8.72
CA ALA A 279 -9.93 -0.92 9.32
C ALA A 279 -9.41 -2.28 8.83
N SER A 280 -8.10 -2.40 8.73
CA SER A 280 -7.45 -3.67 8.40
C SER A 280 -7.82 -4.73 9.45
N PRO A 281 -8.09 -5.98 9.05
CA PRO A 281 -8.52 -7.02 9.99
C PRO A 281 -7.59 -7.19 11.21
N TRP A 282 -6.29 -7.15 10.99
CA TRP A 282 -5.29 -7.25 12.06
C TRP A 282 -5.30 -6.05 13.02
N GLU A 283 -5.65 -4.85 12.59
CA GLU A 283 -5.80 -3.68 13.47
C GLU A 283 -7.03 -3.82 14.38
N ILE A 284 -8.08 -4.44 13.85
CA ILE A 284 -9.28 -4.78 14.63
C ILE A 284 -8.95 -5.88 15.64
N GLU A 285 -8.25 -6.93 15.20
CA GLU A 285 -7.79 -8.03 16.07
C GLU A 285 -6.91 -7.50 17.21
N ASP A 286 -5.99 -6.59 16.92
CA ASP A 286 -5.14 -5.95 17.92
C ASP A 286 -5.95 -5.14 18.94
N ALA A 287 -6.94 -4.37 18.50
CA ALA A 287 -7.81 -3.62 19.41
C ALA A 287 -8.61 -4.56 20.33
N ILE A 288 -9.14 -5.64 19.79
CA ILE A 288 -9.86 -6.67 20.58
C ILE A 288 -8.91 -7.36 21.56
N HIS A 289 -7.68 -7.69 21.13
CA HIS A 289 -6.66 -8.27 22.00
C HIS A 289 -6.30 -7.34 23.17
N GLU A 290 -6.38 -6.03 22.98
CA GLU A 290 -6.18 -5.01 24.02
C GLU A 290 -7.45 -4.74 24.87
N ASP A 291 -8.47 -5.62 24.82
CA ASP A 291 -9.74 -5.56 25.56
C ASP A 291 -10.57 -4.30 25.23
N ILE A 292 -10.54 -3.86 23.97
CA ILE A 292 -11.33 -2.71 23.51
C ILE A 292 -12.59 -3.23 22.82
N PRO A 293 -13.79 -3.09 23.43
CA PRO A 293 -15.03 -3.51 22.81
C PRO A 293 -15.40 -2.61 21.63
N ILE A 294 -15.96 -3.23 20.59
CA ILE A 294 -16.47 -2.55 19.39
C ILE A 294 -17.99 -2.72 19.37
N LEU A 295 -18.72 -1.62 19.45
CA LEU A 295 -20.17 -1.58 19.37
C LEU A 295 -20.58 -1.22 17.94
N GLU A 296 -21.16 -2.16 17.24
CA GLU A 296 -21.63 -2.00 15.86
C GLU A 296 -23.05 -1.47 15.76
N ASN A 297 -23.43 -0.94 14.59
CA ASN A 297 -24.79 -0.51 14.27
C ASN A 297 -25.33 0.62 15.16
N HIS A 298 -24.46 1.53 15.59
CA HIS A 298 -24.83 2.68 16.41
C HIS A 298 -24.47 3.99 15.70
N VAL A 299 -25.47 4.86 15.49
CA VAL A 299 -25.29 6.18 14.89
C VAL A 299 -25.30 7.26 15.98
N PRO A 300 -24.30 8.15 16.05
CA PRO A 300 -24.29 9.26 16.99
C PRO A 300 -25.52 10.14 16.85
N LYS A 301 -26.19 10.46 17.96
CA LYS A 301 -27.37 11.30 18.03
C LYS A 301 -27.12 12.64 18.72
N GLU A 302 -26.47 12.59 19.88
CA GLU A 302 -26.29 13.75 20.74
C GLU A 302 -25.09 13.56 21.67
N PHE A 303 -24.34 14.63 21.93
CA PHE A 303 -23.38 14.72 23.04
C PHE A 303 -24.12 15.22 24.28
N VAL A 304 -24.18 14.39 25.32
CA VAL A 304 -24.89 14.72 26.55
C VAL A 304 -24.02 15.58 27.45
N ILE A 305 -24.47 16.81 27.68
CA ILE A 305 -23.74 17.80 28.49
C ILE A 305 -24.54 18.09 29.77
N GLU A 306 -23.88 17.98 30.92
CA GLU A 306 -24.43 18.36 32.22
C GLU A 306 -23.48 19.33 32.93
N ASN A 307 -24.00 20.46 33.36
CA ASN A 307 -23.22 21.51 34.04
C ASN A 307 -21.96 21.95 33.25
N GLY A 308 -22.06 22.02 31.91
CA GLY A 308 -20.97 22.38 31.02
C GLY A 308 -19.87 21.32 30.85
N LYS A 309 -20.11 20.08 31.27
CA LYS A 309 -19.18 18.96 31.14
C LYS A 309 -19.81 17.83 30.32
N LEU A 310 -19.00 17.20 29.48
CA LEU A 310 -19.40 15.98 28.78
C LEU A 310 -19.70 14.86 29.79
N LYS A 311 -20.81 14.17 29.60
CA LYS A 311 -21.22 12.99 30.37
C LYS A 311 -21.22 11.73 29.54
N GLY A 312 -21.34 11.85 28.24
CA GLY A 312 -21.39 10.74 27.31
C GLY A 312 -22.09 11.10 26.02
N MET A 313 -22.55 10.09 25.32
CA MET A 313 -23.28 10.24 24.08
C MET A 313 -24.53 9.37 24.02
N LEU A 314 -25.55 9.87 23.33
CA LEU A 314 -26.71 9.10 22.88
C LEU A 314 -26.49 8.56 21.46
N PHE A 315 -26.92 7.33 21.24
CA PHE A 315 -26.84 6.67 19.94
C PHE A 315 -28.19 6.08 19.55
N ASP A 316 -28.57 6.24 18.30
CA ASP A 316 -29.66 5.49 17.71
C ASP A 316 -29.13 4.16 17.17
N LYS A 317 -29.78 3.05 17.49
CA LYS A 317 -29.50 1.76 16.87
C LYS A 317 -30.05 1.72 15.46
N VAL A 318 -29.26 1.17 14.53
CA VAL A 318 -29.60 1.08 13.11
C VAL A 318 -29.37 -0.32 12.58
N HIS A 319 -29.98 -0.64 11.44
CA HIS A 319 -29.61 -1.79 10.63
C HIS A 319 -29.34 -1.37 9.19
N ALA A 320 -28.48 -2.09 8.52
CA ALA A 320 -28.16 -1.84 7.12
C ALA A 320 -29.25 -2.46 6.22
N VAL A 321 -29.74 -1.68 5.27
CA VAL A 321 -30.61 -2.15 4.18
C VAL A 321 -29.92 -1.86 2.86
N TYR A 322 -29.92 -2.82 1.96
CA TYR A 322 -29.31 -2.68 0.64
C TYR A 322 -30.41 -2.62 -0.42
N ASP A 323 -30.33 -1.66 -1.34
CA ASP A 323 -31.20 -1.58 -2.51
C ASP A 323 -30.76 -2.59 -3.60
N GLU A 324 -31.49 -2.60 -4.71
CA GLU A 324 -31.24 -3.50 -5.86
C GLU A 324 -29.87 -3.26 -6.50
N ASP A 325 -29.32 -2.07 -6.38
CA ASP A 325 -27.99 -1.69 -6.88
C ASP A 325 -26.88 -1.98 -5.84
N GLY A 326 -27.19 -2.59 -4.70
CA GLY A 326 -26.25 -2.89 -3.61
C GLY A 326 -25.84 -1.65 -2.80
N LYS A 327 -26.52 -0.53 -2.95
CA LYS A 327 -26.25 0.70 -2.19
C LYS A 327 -26.84 0.59 -0.79
N ARG A 328 -25.98 0.79 0.21
CA ARG A 328 -26.34 0.71 1.62
C ARG A 328 -27.04 1.94 2.13
N SER A 329 -28.15 1.74 2.85
CA SER A 329 -28.84 2.72 3.67
C SER A 329 -28.90 2.25 5.12
N LEU A 330 -28.85 3.19 6.08
CA LEU A 330 -28.99 2.90 7.51
C LEU A 330 -30.39 3.30 7.95
N VAL A 331 -31.13 2.34 8.50
CA VAL A 331 -32.52 2.55 8.96
C VAL A 331 -32.53 2.43 10.48
N PRO A 332 -33.06 3.42 11.22
CA PRO A 332 -33.23 3.35 12.66
C PRO A 332 -34.09 2.14 13.06
N THR A 333 -33.75 1.50 14.16
CA THR A 333 -34.61 0.49 14.80
C THR A 333 -35.68 1.16 15.65
N ALA A 334 -36.69 0.38 16.09
CA ALA A 334 -37.70 0.87 17.03
C ALA A 334 -37.21 0.91 18.49
N GLU A 335 -35.97 0.52 18.75
CA GLU A 335 -35.37 0.53 20.09
C GLU A 335 -35.09 1.96 20.56
N PRO A 336 -35.20 2.23 21.88
CA PRO A 336 -34.85 3.53 22.42
C PRO A 336 -33.35 3.81 22.23
N PRO A 337 -32.95 5.09 22.13
CA PRO A 337 -31.54 5.48 22.06
C PRO A 337 -30.73 4.93 23.23
N VAL A 338 -29.49 4.52 22.95
CA VAL A 338 -28.55 3.97 23.95
C VAL A 338 -27.65 5.09 24.45
N PHE A 339 -27.61 5.30 25.76
CA PHE A 339 -26.64 6.21 26.39
C PHE A 339 -25.36 5.46 26.73
N VAL A 340 -24.22 6.02 26.32
CA VAL A 340 -22.88 5.55 26.65
C VAL A 340 -22.14 6.66 27.37
N GLU A 341 -21.74 6.39 28.61
CA GLU A 341 -20.99 7.31 29.45
C GLU A 341 -19.58 7.53 28.90
N ALA A 342 -19.08 8.78 28.93
CA ALA A 342 -17.72 9.11 28.51
C ALA A 342 -17.23 10.41 29.17
N ASP A 343 -15.95 10.44 29.50
CA ASP A 343 -15.21 11.63 29.89
C ASP A 343 -14.67 12.36 28.65
N ASP A 344 -14.23 11.62 27.64
CA ASP A 344 -13.73 12.15 26.36
C ASP A 344 -14.29 11.38 25.16
N VAL A 345 -14.43 12.06 24.02
CA VAL A 345 -14.83 11.48 22.74
C VAL A 345 -13.80 11.81 21.65
N LEU A 346 -13.33 10.78 20.95
CA LEU A 346 -12.44 10.90 19.80
C LEU A 346 -13.23 10.66 18.51
N VAL A 347 -13.33 11.69 17.65
CA VAL A 347 -14.07 11.62 16.39
C VAL A 347 -13.13 11.23 15.26
N ALA A 348 -13.18 9.96 14.83
CA ALA A 348 -12.30 9.36 13.82
C ALA A 348 -13.10 8.84 12.61
N ILE A 349 -14.00 9.67 12.06
CA ILE A 349 -14.98 9.32 11.02
C ILE A 349 -14.52 9.66 9.59
N GLY A 350 -13.24 9.90 9.40
CA GLY A 350 -12.59 10.18 8.12
C GLY A 350 -11.88 11.52 8.09
N GLN A 351 -11.23 11.75 6.97
CA GLN A 351 -10.38 12.90 6.71
C GLN A 351 -10.81 13.58 5.42
N GLU A 352 -10.40 14.84 5.23
CA GLU A 352 -10.64 15.61 4.02
C GLU A 352 -9.48 16.53 3.70
N ASN A 353 -9.36 16.87 2.45
CA ASN A 353 -8.34 17.78 1.95
C ASN A 353 -8.67 19.21 2.33
N SER A 354 -7.64 20.05 2.44
CA SER A 354 -7.79 21.46 2.79
C SER A 354 -6.71 22.29 2.09
N PHE A 355 -7.13 23.22 1.25
CA PHE A 355 -6.25 24.05 0.44
C PHE A 355 -6.56 25.55 0.59
N PRO A 356 -6.62 26.11 1.83
CA PRO A 356 -6.92 27.53 2.04
C PRO A 356 -5.79 28.45 1.56
N TRP A 357 -4.60 27.90 1.36
CA TRP A 357 -3.37 28.56 0.93
C TRP A 357 -3.18 28.56 -0.59
N ILE A 358 -4.08 27.93 -1.34
CA ILE A 358 -4.08 27.95 -2.80
C ILE A 358 -5.06 29.01 -3.29
N GLU A 359 -4.56 30.04 -3.90
CA GLU A 359 -5.35 31.12 -4.50
C GLU A 359 -6.14 30.60 -5.70
N ARG A 360 -7.38 31.06 -5.84
CA ARG A 360 -8.33 30.56 -6.86
C ARG A 360 -8.18 31.20 -8.24
N ASP A 361 -7.32 32.21 -8.36
CA ASP A 361 -7.01 32.93 -9.59
C ASP A 361 -5.75 32.42 -10.32
N LEU A 362 -5.13 31.34 -9.83
CA LEU A 362 -3.93 30.74 -10.41
C LEU A 362 -4.19 29.80 -11.61
N GLY A 363 -5.46 29.59 -11.99
CA GLY A 363 -5.83 28.65 -13.06
C GLY A 363 -5.92 27.19 -12.64
N LEU A 364 -5.73 26.89 -11.36
CA LEU A 364 -6.00 25.57 -10.78
C LEU A 364 -7.50 25.33 -10.65
N GLU A 365 -7.98 24.25 -11.27
CA GLU A 365 -9.38 23.84 -11.15
C GLU A 365 -9.57 22.88 -9.97
N PHE A 366 -10.74 23.01 -9.34
CA PHE A 366 -11.18 22.15 -8.23
C PHE A 366 -12.59 21.63 -8.52
N ASP A 367 -12.84 20.40 -8.13
CA ASP A 367 -14.16 19.81 -8.25
C ASP A 367 -15.15 20.33 -7.18
N LYS A 368 -16.40 19.85 -7.23
CA LYS A 368 -17.47 20.23 -6.28
C LYS A 368 -17.18 19.84 -4.81
N TRP A 369 -16.21 18.97 -4.55
CA TRP A 369 -15.75 18.59 -3.22
C TRP A 369 -14.45 19.30 -2.82
N ASN A 370 -14.06 20.33 -3.58
CA ASN A 370 -12.84 21.09 -3.35
C ASN A 370 -11.55 20.23 -3.51
N MET A 371 -11.62 19.19 -4.34
CA MET A 371 -10.45 18.40 -4.74
C MET A 371 -9.82 18.99 -6.01
N PRO A 372 -8.48 19.04 -6.11
CA PRO A 372 -7.84 19.51 -7.34
C PRO A 372 -8.16 18.57 -8.51
N VAL A 373 -8.37 19.15 -9.68
CA VAL A 373 -8.51 18.40 -10.93
C VAL A 373 -7.11 17.96 -11.36
N VAL A 374 -6.84 16.66 -11.27
CA VAL A 374 -5.52 16.05 -11.50
C VAL A 374 -5.66 14.87 -12.44
N ASP A 375 -4.82 14.79 -13.46
CA ASP A 375 -4.73 13.60 -14.31
C ASP A 375 -4.23 12.40 -13.51
N LYS A 376 -4.90 11.26 -13.62
CA LYS A 376 -4.63 10.07 -12.80
C LYS A 376 -3.33 9.36 -13.15
N THR A 377 -2.83 9.56 -14.36
CA THR A 377 -1.61 8.92 -14.86
C THR A 377 -0.40 9.82 -14.65
N THR A 378 -0.55 11.09 -15.01
CA THR A 378 0.56 12.04 -14.98
C THR A 378 0.68 12.80 -13.68
N HIS A 379 -0.36 12.80 -12.83
CA HIS A 379 -0.41 13.60 -11.61
C HIS A 379 -0.31 15.12 -11.84
N GLN A 380 -0.42 15.56 -13.09
CA GLN A 380 -0.40 16.97 -13.47
C GLN A 380 -1.78 17.60 -13.22
N SER A 381 -1.77 18.82 -12.70
CA SER A 381 -3.00 19.62 -12.54
C SER A 381 -3.35 20.36 -13.86
N THR A 382 -4.40 21.19 -13.81
CA THR A 382 -4.74 22.08 -14.95
C THR A 382 -3.68 23.16 -15.21
N VAL A 383 -2.72 23.33 -14.30
CA VAL A 383 -1.55 24.20 -14.46
C VAL A 383 -0.31 23.33 -14.67
N SER A 384 0.30 23.42 -15.83
CA SER A 384 1.27 22.44 -16.35
C SER A 384 2.51 22.16 -15.49
N HIS A 385 2.96 23.12 -14.68
CA HIS A 385 4.12 22.97 -13.80
C HIS A 385 3.75 22.60 -12.35
N ILE A 386 2.46 22.33 -12.07
CA ILE A 386 1.96 21.98 -10.74
C ILE A 386 1.40 20.57 -10.75
N PHE A 387 1.94 19.74 -9.87
CA PHE A 387 1.61 18.33 -9.74
C PHE A 387 1.07 18.04 -8.32
N PHE A 388 0.20 17.05 -8.21
CA PHE A 388 -0.36 16.61 -6.92
C PHE A 388 -0.19 15.11 -6.77
N GLY A 389 0.03 14.64 -5.54
CA GLY A 389 0.08 13.21 -5.25
C GLY A 389 -0.27 12.89 -3.80
N GLY A 390 -0.36 11.59 -3.51
CA GLY A 390 -0.85 11.13 -2.23
C GLY A 390 -2.30 11.53 -1.98
N ASP A 391 -2.66 11.61 -0.72
CA ASP A 391 -4.02 11.95 -0.32
C ASP A 391 -4.44 13.37 -0.78
N ALA A 392 -3.48 14.26 -1.06
CA ALA A 392 -3.75 15.59 -1.60
C ALA A 392 -4.40 15.57 -2.99
N ALA A 393 -4.09 14.55 -3.81
CA ALA A 393 -4.61 14.43 -5.17
C ALA A 393 -5.96 13.71 -5.23
N PHE A 394 -6.09 12.58 -4.52
CA PHE A 394 -7.20 11.64 -4.72
C PHE A 394 -7.94 11.24 -3.44
N GLY A 395 -7.71 11.99 -2.36
CA GLY A 395 -8.27 11.71 -1.04
C GLY A 395 -7.54 10.60 -0.26
N PRO A 396 -7.93 10.39 1.01
CA PRO A 396 -7.21 9.51 1.93
C PRO A 396 -7.15 8.05 1.45
N LYS A 397 -5.92 7.52 1.38
CA LYS A 397 -5.60 6.12 1.10
C LYS A 397 -4.53 5.63 2.08
N ASN A 398 -3.54 4.90 1.60
CA ASN A 398 -2.47 4.33 2.40
C ASN A 398 -1.08 4.75 1.89
N ILE A 399 -0.06 4.47 2.70
CA ILE A 399 1.34 4.88 2.44
C ILE A 399 1.84 4.34 1.10
N ILE A 400 1.62 3.05 0.79
CA ILE A 400 2.15 2.44 -0.44
C ILE A 400 1.51 3.01 -1.71
N THR A 401 0.24 3.44 -1.63
CA THR A 401 -0.41 4.17 -2.73
C THR A 401 0.21 5.55 -2.91
N SER A 402 0.49 6.25 -1.82
CA SER A 402 1.15 7.57 -1.87
C SER A 402 2.57 7.47 -2.45
N VAL A 403 3.30 6.39 -2.13
CA VAL A 403 4.61 6.08 -2.71
C VAL A 403 4.49 5.87 -4.23
N ALA A 404 3.57 5.01 -4.67
CA ALA A 404 3.34 4.76 -6.10
C ALA A 404 3.01 6.03 -6.88
N GLN A 405 2.18 6.89 -6.29
CA GLN A 405 1.83 8.19 -6.88
C GLN A 405 3.02 9.15 -6.89
N GLY A 406 3.89 9.10 -5.88
CA GLY A 406 5.15 9.85 -5.86
C GLY A 406 6.07 9.45 -7.02
N HIS A 407 6.25 8.14 -7.25
CA HIS A 407 7.01 7.64 -8.41
C HIS A 407 6.41 8.11 -9.74
N ALA A 408 5.10 8.00 -9.91
CA ALA A 408 4.42 8.43 -11.12
C ALA A 408 4.56 9.95 -11.36
N ALA A 409 4.43 10.75 -10.32
CA ALA A 409 4.63 12.20 -10.38
C ALA A 409 6.09 12.58 -10.70
N ALA A 410 7.08 11.87 -10.12
CA ALA A 410 8.49 12.11 -10.39
C ALA A 410 8.82 11.92 -11.88
N VAL A 411 8.29 10.85 -12.51
CA VAL A 411 8.44 10.66 -13.97
C VAL A 411 7.84 11.83 -14.75
N SER A 412 6.65 12.30 -14.37
CA SER A 412 5.99 13.43 -15.06
C SER A 412 6.73 14.74 -14.88
N ILE A 413 7.25 14.99 -13.69
CA ILE A 413 8.05 16.19 -13.39
C ILE A 413 9.34 16.19 -14.24
N ASP A 414 10.01 15.03 -14.34
CA ASP A 414 11.22 14.90 -15.14
C ASP A 414 10.96 15.12 -16.63
N LEU A 415 9.93 14.50 -17.20
CA LEU A 415 9.50 14.72 -18.59
C LEU A 415 9.16 16.19 -18.83
N PHE A 416 8.35 16.80 -17.96
CA PHE A 416 7.98 18.20 -18.06
C PHE A 416 9.21 19.13 -18.04
N CYS A 417 10.13 18.93 -17.10
CA CYS A 417 11.35 19.72 -16.97
C CYS A 417 12.32 19.52 -18.14
N SER A 418 12.26 18.37 -18.80
CA SER A 418 13.03 18.07 -20.02
C SER A 418 12.37 18.59 -21.30
N GLY A 419 11.16 19.17 -21.20
CA GLY A 419 10.40 19.67 -22.34
C GLY A 419 9.73 18.58 -23.17
N GLU A 420 9.55 17.39 -22.58
CA GLU A 420 8.90 16.25 -23.19
C GLU A 420 7.40 16.18 -22.82
N ASP A 421 6.61 15.46 -23.62
CA ASP A 421 5.20 15.27 -23.33
C ASP A 421 5.00 14.30 -22.16
N VAL A 422 4.43 14.80 -21.07
CA VAL A 422 4.16 14.03 -19.85
C VAL A 422 3.21 12.85 -20.06
N HIS A 423 2.45 12.81 -21.15
CA HIS A 423 1.55 11.71 -21.49
C HIS A 423 2.26 10.57 -22.23
N VAL A 424 3.43 10.83 -22.82
CA VAL A 424 4.26 9.81 -23.47
C VAL A 424 5.12 9.13 -22.42
N ARG A 425 4.48 8.18 -21.68
CA ARG A 425 5.16 7.45 -20.59
C ARG A 425 6.11 6.41 -21.16
N PRO A 426 7.33 6.32 -20.62
CA PRO A 426 8.19 5.18 -20.91
C PRO A 426 7.48 3.86 -20.55
N SER A 427 7.46 2.90 -21.47
CA SER A 427 6.86 1.60 -21.21
C SER A 427 7.69 0.83 -20.18
N PRO A 428 7.05 0.06 -19.27
CA PRO A 428 7.78 -0.87 -18.42
C PRO A 428 8.54 -1.90 -19.27
N VAL A 429 9.64 -2.41 -18.75
CA VAL A 429 10.42 -3.46 -19.39
C VAL A 429 10.18 -4.79 -18.69
N THR A 430 9.97 -5.83 -19.46
CA THR A 430 9.94 -7.20 -18.96
C THR A 430 11.13 -7.99 -19.48
N ASN A 431 11.66 -8.83 -18.61
CA ASN A 431 12.70 -9.78 -18.95
C ASN A 431 12.25 -11.17 -18.51
N LEU A 432 12.44 -12.16 -19.39
CA LEU A 432 12.26 -13.57 -19.10
C LEU A 432 13.61 -14.26 -19.28
N VAL A 433 14.18 -14.78 -18.20
CA VAL A 433 15.49 -15.43 -18.21
C VAL A 433 15.31 -16.90 -17.83
N SER A 434 15.68 -17.81 -18.76
CA SER A 434 15.63 -19.25 -18.50
C SER A 434 16.44 -19.64 -17.27
N GLN A 435 15.84 -20.44 -16.39
CA GLN A 435 16.46 -21.01 -15.19
C GLN A 435 16.99 -22.42 -15.45
N LYS A 436 17.15 -22.81 -16.72
CA LYS A 436 17.52 -24.15 -17.13
C LYS A 436 18.97 -24.46 -16.80
N MET A 437 19.19 -25.59 -16.13
CA MET A 437 20.51 -26.13 -15.80
C MET A 437 20.83 -27.42 -16.58
N GLY A 438 19.80 -28.15 -16.98
CA GLY A 438 19.89 -29.40 -17.74
C GLY A 438 18.65 -29.58 -18.62
N ILE A 439 18.36 -30.79 -19.10
CA ILE A 439 17.20 -31.06 -19.94
C ILE A 439 15.90 -30.89 -19.14
N HIS A 440 15.88 -31.40 -17.91
CA HIS A 440 14.72 -31.38 -17.01
C HIS A 440 15.09 -30.82 -15.63
N GLU A 441 16.12 -29.98 -15.56
CA GLU A 441 16.60 -29.36 -14.34
C GLU A 441 16.57 -27.84 -14.46
N TRP A 442 16.06 -27.17 -13.42
CA TRP A 442 16.01 -25.71 -13.32
C TRP A 442 16.55 -25.26 -11.98
N SER A 443 17.20 -24.09 -11.95
CA SER A 443 17.64 -23.45 -10.72
C SER A 443 16.47 -22.75 -10.03
N TYR A 444 16.13 -23.18 -8.82
CA TYR A 444 15.25 -22.47 -7.90
C TYR A 444 16.11 -21.89 -6.77
N ASP A 445 15.88 -20.63 -6.45
CA ASP A 445 16.67 -19.90 -5.47
C ASP A 445 16.33 -20.28 -4.01
N ASN A 446 15.24 -20.99 -3.77
CA ASN A 446 14.85 -21.47 -2.46
C ASN A 446 14.00 -22.76 -2.53
N TYR A 447 13.96 -23.47 -1.42
CA TYR A 447 13.08 -24.61 -1.22
C TYR A 447 11.67 -24.13 -0.87
N ILE A 448 10.64 -24.84 -1.35
CA ILE A 448 9.25 -24.55 -1.03
C ILE A 448 8.78 -25.53 0.06
N SER A 449 8.49 -25.00 1.26
CA SER A 449 8.01 -25.79 2.39
C SER A 449 6.50 -25.97 2.40
N ASN A 450 6.03 -27.00 3.14
CA ASN A 450 4.61 -27.23 3.40
C ASN A 450 4.18 -26.69 4.78
N ASP A 451 5.01 -25.89 5.44
CA ASP A 451 4.71 -25.35 6.77
C ASP A 451 3.49 -24.41 6.73
N PHE A 452 2.76 -24.38 7.83
CA PHE A 452 1.71 -23.37 8.04
C PHE A 452 2.30 -21.99 8.27
N ARG A 453 1.48 -20.93 8.04
CA ARG A 453 1.88 -19.55 8.28
C ARG A 453 2.34 -19.35 9.72
N PHE A 454 3.53 -18.81 9.89
CA PHE A 454 4.09 -18.46 11.20
C PHE A 454 3.36 -17.24 11.79
N VAL A 455 3.21 -17.27 13.11
CA VAL A 455 2.59 -16.18 13.87
C VAL A 455 3.68 -15.26 14.39
N VAL A 456 3.50 -13.97 14.16
CA VAL A 456 4.45 -12.96 14.64
C VAL A 456 4.29 -12.80 16.16
N PRO A 457 5.39 -12.84 16.95
CA PRO A 457 5.31 -12.64 18.39
C PRO A 457 4.90 -11.21 18.74
N GLN A 458 4.10 -11.10 19.79
CA GLN A 458 3.71 -9.81 20.37
C GLN A 458 4.36 -9.63 21.74
N ALA A 459 4.64 -8.36 22.09
CA ALA A 459 5.12 -8.02 23.41
C ALA A 459 4.01 -8.16 24.46
N ASP A 460 4.42 -8.40 25.73
CA ASP A 460 3.49 -8.58 26.83
C ASP A 460 2.53 -7.38 26.97
N LYS A 461 1.23 -7.66 26.91
CA LYS A 461 0.14 -6.69 27.01
C LYS A 461 0.22 -5.85 28.30
N SER A 462 0.62 -6.45 29.41
CA SER A 462 0.76 -5.75 30.69
C SER A 462 1.84 -4.65 30.68
N ILE A 463 2.81 -4.77 29.79
CA ILE A 463 3.88 -3.81 29.55
C ILE A 463 3.45 -2.79 28.49
N THR A 464 2.94 -3.27 27.35
CA THR A 464 2.63 -2.41 26.22
C THR A 464 1.49 -1.44 26.49
N LEU A 465 0.49 -1.82 27.29
CA LEU A 465 -0.62 -0.94 27.66
C LEU A 465 -0.21 0.22 28.60
N LYS A 466 1.00 0.18 29.15
CA LYS A 466 1.55 1.23 30.03
C LYS A 466 2.62 2.08 29.35
N ASN A 467 2.89 1.83 28.07
CA ASN A 467 4.01 2.48 27.38
C ASN A 467 3.63 2.80 25.92
N LEU A 468 3.56 4.10 25.61
CA LEU A 468 3.26 4.61 24.28
C LEU A 468 4.35 4.32 23.22
N LYS A 469 5.59 4.09 23.67
CA LYS A 469 6.76 3.92 22.78
C LYS A 469 7.18 2.45 22.62
N LYS A 470 6.62 1.53 23.43
CA LYS A 470 6.98 0.11 23.36
C LYS A 470 6.26 -0.55 22.19
N GLU A 471 7.03 -1.00 21.20
CA GLU A 471 6.51 -1.70 20.04
C GLU A 471 5.74 -2.97 20.46
N VAL A 472 4.53 -3.16 19.91
CA VAL A 472 3.64 -4.28 20.26
C VAL A 472 4.00 -5.50 19.47
N GLU A 473 4.07 -5.40 18.15
CA GLU A 473 4.45 -6.50 17.28
C GLU A 473 5.96 -6.55 17.15
N LEU A 474 6.57 -7.68 17.51
CA LEU A 474 8.05 -7.79 17.61
C LEU A 474 8.73 -8.17 16.30
N GLY A 475 7.97 -8.62 15.28
CA GLY A 475 8.52 -9.18 14.05
C GLY A 475 8.96 -10.63 14.22
N PHE A 476 9.40 -11.26 13.12
CA PHE A 476 9.99 -12.60 13.15
C PHE A 476 11.45 -12.53 13.58
N ASP A 477 11.90 -13.54 14.32
CA ASP A 477 13.31 -13.85 14.41
C ASP A 477 13.85 -14.47 13.09
N VAL A 478 15.14 -14.61 12.97
CA VAL A 478 15.82 -15.10 11.75
C VAL A 478 15.35 -16.51 11.36
N GLU A 479 15.16 -17.40 12.34
CA GLU A 479 14.75 -18.79 12.08
C GLU A 479 13.30 -18.86 11.58
N SER A 480 12.39 -18.16 12.24
CA SER A 480 10.98 -18.08 11.82
C SER A 480 10.85 -17.39 10.46
N ALA A 481 11.66 -16.35 10.21
CA ALA A 481 11.70 -15.65 8.93
C ALA A 481 12.17 -16.54 7.79
N PHE A 482 13.22 -17.34 8.01
CA PHE A 482 13.72 -18.32 7.05
C PHE A 482 12.63 -19.34 6.68
N LYS A 483 11.97 -19.92 7.67
CA LYS A 483 10.89 -20.90 7.45
C LYS A 483 9.68 -20.27 6.74
N GLU A 484 9.26 -19.08 7.14
CA GLU A 484 8.17 -18.36 6.48
C GLU A 484 8.51 -17.97 5.04
N ALA A 485 9.76 -17.59 4.76
CA ALA A 485 10.23 -17.27 3.42
C ALA A 485 10.15 -18.46 2.47
N GLN A 486 10.40 -19.69 2.98
CA GLN A 486 10.29 -20.92 2.21
C GLN A 486 8.84 -21.30 1.84
N ARG A 487 7.83 -20.63 2.38
CA ARG A 487 6.44 -20.80 1.97
C ARG A 487 6.12 -20.10 0.65
N CYS A 488 7.01 -19.23 0.15
CA CYS A 488 6.81 -18.54 -1.12
C CYS A 488 6.87 -19.53 -2.30
N LEU A 489 5.85 -19.48 -3.17
CA LEU A 489 5.75 -20.35 -4.34
C LEU A 489 6.62 -19.88 -5.52
N ASN A 490 7.40 -18.80 -5.37
CA ASN A 490 8.22 -18.23 -6.45
C ASN A 490 7.45 -17.95 -7.75
N CYS A 491 6.29 -17.31 -7.64
CA CYS A 491 5.39 -17.07 -8.78
C CYS A 491 6.01 -16.21 -9.89
N ASP A 492 7.16 -15.58 -9.67
CA ASP A 492 7.94 -14.89 -10.70
C ASP A 492 8.77 -15.85 -11.58
N VAL A 493 8.86 -17.14 -11.23
CA VAL A 493 9.37 -18.17 -12.12
C VAL A 493 8.20 -18.72 -12.92
N GLN A 494 8.13 -18.30 -14.19
CA GLN A 494 7.02 -18.58 -15.10
C GLN A 494 7.27 -19.82 -15.94
N THR A 495 6.21 -20.60 -16.21
CA THR A 495 6.25 -21.66 -17.21
C THR A 495 6.01 -21.06 -18.61
N VAL A 496 7.02 -21.07 -19.46
CA VAL A 496 6.97 -20.52 -20.82
C VAL A 496 6.92 -21.65 -21.85
N PHE A 497 5.99 -21.55 -22.79
CA PHE A 497 5.74 -22.59 -23.80
C PHE A 497 6.32 -22.22 -25.16
N ASP A 498 7.14 -23.12 -25.73
CA ASP A 498 7.64 -23.04 -27.10
C ASP A 498 6.85 -23.99 -28.01
N PHE A 499 5.91 -23.45 -28.75
CA PHE A 499 5.05 -24.21 -29.63
C PHE A 499 5.82 -24.97 -30.74
N LYS A 500 6.99 -24.48 -31.15
CA LYS A 500 7.82 -25.11 -32.21
C LYS A 500 8.40 -26.45 -31.77
N ARG A 501 8.55 -26.67 -30.47
CA ARG A 501 9.07 -27.93 -29.92
C ARG A 501 7.96 -28.89 -29.50
N CYS A 502 6.69 -28.44 -29.51
CA CYS A 502 5.58 -29.27 -29.07
C CYS A 502 5.25 -30.36 -30.07
N ILE A 503 5.16 -31.60 -29.61
CA ILE A 503 4.74 -32.78 -30.38
C ILE A 503 3.30 -33.20 -30.09
N GLU A 504 2.56 -32.38 -29.36
CA GLU A 504 1.14 -32.58 -29.01
C GLU A 504 0.84 -33.92 -28.32
N CYS A 505 1.72 -34.37 -27.43
CA CYS A 505 1.58 -35.61 -26.68
C CYS A 505 0.66 -35.53 -25.48
N ASP A 506 0.12 -34.34 -25.15
CA ASP A 506 -0.80 -34.01 -24.07
C ASP A 506 -0.27 -34.33 -22.63
N ALA A 507 0.96 -34.80 -22.49
CA ALA A 507 1.57 -35.21 -21.20
C ALA A 507 1.60 -34.08 -20.15
N CYS A 508 1.70 -32.82 -20.58
CA CYS A 508 1.62 -31.65 -19.69
C CYS A 508 0.21 -31.40 -19.16
N MET A 509 -0.83 -31.76 -19.90
CA MET A 509 -2.21 -31.74 -19.40
C MET A 509 -2.42 -32.76 -18.29
N ASP A 510 -1.94 -34.00 -18.52
CA ASP A 510 -2.16 -35.10 -17.61
C ASP A 510 -1.46 -34.91 -16.27
N ILE A 511 -0.28 -34.29 -16.27
CA ILE A 511 0.52 -34.05 -15.04
C ILE A 511 0.07 -32.81 -14.28
N CYS A 512 -0.68 -31.89 -14.89
CA CYS A 512 -1.03 -30.62 -14.28
C CYS A 512 -1.95 -30.80 -13.06
N PRO A 513 -1.52 -30.47 -11.83
CA PRO A 513 -2.30 -30.71 -10.61
C PRO A 513 -3.56 -29.83 -10.53
N THR A 514 -3.57 -28.67 -11.19
CA THR A 514 -4.69 -27.74 -11.21
C THR A 514 -5.52 -27.85 -12.49
N SER A 515 -5.16 -28.75 -13.43
CA SER A 515 -5.85 -28.92 -14.72
C SER A 515 -6.01 -27.62 -15.52
N CYS A 516 -5.02 -26.71 -15.41
CA CYS A 516 -5.08 -25.38 -16.03
C CYS A 516 -4.60 -25.33 -17.48
N ILE A 517 -4.23 -26.48 -18.07
CA ILE A 517 -3.72 -26.59 -19.44
C ILE A 517 -4.66 -27.43 -20.27
N THR A 518 -4.95 -26.99 -21.52
CA THR A 518 -5.69 -27.79 -22.50
C THR A 518 -5.17 -27.55 -23.92
N PHE A 519 -5.32 -28.53 -24.80
CA PHE A 519 -5.08 -28.42 -26.25
C PHE A 519 -6.41 -28.53 -26.99
N THR A 520 -6.79 -27.50 -27.71
CA THR A 520 -8.11 -27.39 -28.32
C THR A 520 -8.07 -26.58 -29.61
N THR A 521 -9.17 -26.59 -30.38
CA THR A 521 -9.35 -25.64 -31.48
C THR A 521 -9.44 -24.23 -30.95
N ASN A 522 -8.87 -23.25 -31.66
CA ASN A 522 -8.95 -21.84 -31.27
C ASN A 522 -10.40 -21.35 -31.28
N GLY A 523 -10.70 -20.32 -30.49
CA GLY A 523 -12.02 -19.72 -30.35
C GLY A 523 -11.95 -18.39 -29.62
N ASP A 524 -13.09 -17.84 -29.20
CA ASP A 524 -13.17 -16.68 -28.35
C ASP A 524 -12.81 -17.08 -26.91
N GLU A 525 -12.38 -16.10 -26.07
CA GLU A 525 -11.91 -16.38 -24.72
C GLU A 525 -12.97 -17.09 -23.85
N SER A 526 -14.21 -16.65 -23.93
CA SER A 526 -15.32 -17.27 -23.20
C SER A 526 -15.52 -18.74 -23.57
N ASP A 527 -15.36 -19.10 -24.87
CA ASP A 527 -15.43 -20.45 -25.34
C ASP A 527 -14.23 -21.29 -24.89
N LEU A 528 -13.01 -20.73 -24.96
CA LEU A 528 -11.80 -21.41 -24.50
C LEU A 528 -11.83 -21.68 -22.99
N ARG A 529 -12.39 -20.78 -22.19
CA ARG A 529 -12.57 -20.99 -20.74
C ARG A 529 -13.48 -22.18 -20.43
N THR A 530 -14.52 -22.42 -21.23
CA THR A 530 -15.40 -23.59 -21.03
C THR A 530 -14.72 -24.91 -21.32
N ARG A 531 -13.61 -24.92 -22.06
CA ARG A 531 -12.85 -26.12 -22.42
C ARG A 531 -11.77 -26.49 -21.40
N LEU A 532 -11.45 -25.60 -20.47
CA LEU A 532 -10.57 -25.88 -19.34
C LEU A 532 -11.29 -26.78 -18.34
N LYS A 533 -10.55 -27.72 -17.72
CA LYS A 533 -11.11 -28.67 -16.74
C LYS A 533 -11.40 -28.03 -15.38
N ALA A 534 -10.73 -26.94 -15.05
CA ALA A 534 -10.92 -26.20 -13.81
C ALA A 534 -11.40 -24.78 -14.10
N PRO A 535 -12.43 -24.28 -13.42
CA PRO A 535 -12.91 -22.93 -13.59
C PRO A 535 -11.89 -21.93 -12.99
N SER A 536 -11.68 -20.80 -13.69
CA SER A 536 -10.88 -19.68 -13.19
C SER A 536 -11.58 -18.97 -12.03
N ASN A 537 -10.82 -18.56 -11.03
CA ASN A 537 -11.32 -17.71 -9.95
C ASN A 537 -11.26 -16.22 -10.30
N ASN A 538 -10.35 -15.83 -11.20
CA ASN A 538 -10.16 -14.47 -11.64
C ASN A 538 -10.26 -14.37 -13.18
N ILE A 539 -11.42 -14.00 -13.68
CA ILE A 539 -11.68 -13.82 -15.11
C ILE A 539 -11.01 -12.58 -15.71
N ASN A 540 -10.46 -11.68 -14.88
CA ASN A 540 -9.73 -10.50 -15.35
C ASN A 540 -8.27 -10.83 -15.75
N GLN A 541 -7.80 -12.03 -15.43
CA GLN A 541 -6.54 -12.55 -15.96
C GLN A 541 -6.80 -13.18 -17.32
N ASP A 542 -6.15 -12.68 -18.36
CA ASP A 542 -6.26 -13.21 -19.73
C ASP A 542 -5.72 -14.65 -19.78
N LEU A 543 -6.34 -15.50 -20.61
CA LEU A 543 -5.80 -16.82 -20.90
C LEU A 543 -4.53 -16.71 -21.74
N TYR A 544 -3.56 -17.56 -21.45
CA TYR A 544 -2.46 -17.79 -22.38
C TYR A 544 -2.96 -18.67 -23.54
N VAL A 545 -2.71 -18.23 -24.78
CA VAL A 545 -3.02 -18.98 -26.01
C VAL A 545 -1.76 -19.04 -26.88
N SER A 546 -1.33 -20.23 -27.24
CA SER A 546 -0.15 -20.40 -28.08
C SER A 546 -0.42 -20.06 -29.57
N GLU A 547 0.65 -19.94 -30.34
CA GLU A 547 0.55 -20.08 -31.81
C GLU A 547 -0.06 -21.43 -32.19
N ALA A 548 -0.61 -21.51 -33.41
CA ALA A 548 -1.17 -22.75 -33.91
C ALA A 548 -0.11 -23.86 -34.00
N LEU A 549 -0.47 -25.02 -33.49
CA LEU A 549 0.34 -26.23 -33.52
C LEU A 549 0.18 -26.95 -34.91
N PRO A 550 1.01 -27.95 -35.22
CA PRO A 550 0.95 -28.66 -36.49
C PRO A 550 -0.46 -29.24 -36.85
N THR A 551 -1.23 -29.65 -35.83
CA THR A 551 -2.60 -30.15 -36.00
C THR A 551 -3.65 -29.02 -36.04
N THR A 552 -3.25 -27.77 -36.08
CA THR A 552 -4.10 -26.57 -35.97
C THR A 552 -4.76 -26.34 -34.63
N ARG A 553 -4.47 -27.20 -33.62
CA ARG A 553 -4.85 -26.93 -32.23
C ARG A 553 -4.01 -25.76 -31.67
N VAL A 554 -4.50 -25.16 -30.61
CA VAL A 554 -3.76 -24.22 -29.78
C VAL A 554 -3.61 -24.78 -28.36
N MET A 555 -2.51 -24.49 -27.69
CA MET A 555 -2.39 -24.73 -26.27
C MET A 555 -2.97 -23.52 -25.52
N VAL A 556 -3.87 -23.80 -24.60
CA VAL A 556 -4.50 -22.81 -23.73
C VAL A 556 -4.10 -23.11 -22.29
N LYS A 557 -3.63 -22.08 -21.58
CA LYS A 557 -3.31 -22.17 -20.15
C LYS A 557 -4.01 -21.05 -19.38
N ASP A 558 -4.67 -21.41 -18.30
CA ASP A 558 -5.20 -20.45 -17.34
C ASP A 558 -4.10 -20.08 -16.33
N GLU A 559 -3.56 -18.87 -16.43
CA GLU A 559 -2.51 -18.39 -15.55
C GLU A 559 -3.00 -18.14 -14.12
N ASP A 560 -4.29 -17.86 -13.93
CA ASP A 560 -4.88 -17.72 -12.61
C ASP A 560 -4.84 -19.03 -11.83
N MET A 561 -5.07 -20.16 -12.50
CA MET A 561 -5.06 -21.49 -11.90
C MET A 561 -3.67 -22.12 -11.82
N CYS A 562 -2.70 -21.64 -12.60
CA CYS A 562 -1.34 -22.17 -12.63
C CYS A 562 -0.60 -21.89 -11.31
N LEU A 563 0.00 -22.92 -10.70
CA LEU A 563 0.83 -22.81 -9.49
C LEU A 563 2.31 -22.57 -9.79
N HIS A 564 2.70 -22.50 -11.05
CA HIS A 564 4.10 -22.39 -11.50
C HIS A 564 5.01 -23.49 -10.95
N CYS A 565 4.46 -24.68 -10.70
CA CYS A 565 5.16 -25.81 -10.08
C CYS A 565 6.19 -26.50 -10.98
N GLY A 566 6.23 -26.22 -12.30
CA GLY A 566 7.20 -26.76 -13.23
C GLY A 566 6.96 -28.21 -13.69
N LEU A 567 5.97 -28.94 -13.18
CA LEU A 567 5.71 -30.33 -13.54
C LEU A 567 5.47 -30.52 -15.04
N CYS A 568 4.85 -29.55 -15.72
CA CYS A 568 4.69 -29.57 -17.18
C CYS A 568 6.04 -29.50 -17.91
N ALA A 569 7.01 -28.76 -17.37
CA ALA A 569 8.36 -28.68 -17.92
C ALA A 569 9.14 -29.97 -17.69
N GLU A 570 9.11 -30.51 -16.48
CA GLU A 570 9.77 -31.80 -16.14
C GLU A 570 9.21 -32.96 -16.98
N ARG A 571 7.90 -32.97 -17.20
CA ARG A 571 7.24 -34.05 -17.95
C ARG A 571 7.42 -33.96 -19.47
N CYS A 572 7.73 -32.77 -20.00
CA CYS A 572 7.77 -32.55 -21.45
C CYS A 572 8.98 -33.25 -22.13
N PRO A 573 8.75 -34.26 -23.02
CA PRO A 573 9.86 -35.02 -23.61
C PRO A 573 10.68 -34.21 -24.61
N THR A 574 10.15 -33.11 -25.15
CA THR A 574 10.81 -32.29 -26.17
C THR A 574 11.29 -30.94 -25.61
N ALA A 575 11.17 -30.73 -24.29
CA ALA A 575 11.47 -29.45 -23.66
C ALA A 575 10.74 -28.25 -24.30
N ALA A 576 9.48 -28.46 -24.70
CA ALA A 576 8.62 -27.38 -25.16
C ALA A 576 8.20 -26.41 -24.03
N TRP A 577 8.35 -26.83 -22.79
CA TRP A 577 8.17 -25.97 -21.63
C TRP A 577 9.54 -25.60 -21.04
N ASP A 578 9.67 -24.33 -20.64
CA ASP A 578 10.83 -23.81 -19.91
C ASP A 578 10.36 -23.06 -18.66
N MET A 579 11.19 -23.03 -17.63
CA MET A 579 10.98 -22.23 -16.44
C MET A 579 11.82 -20.97 -16.55
N GLN A 580 11.16 -19.82 -16.64
CA GLN A 580 11.84 -18.55 -16.87
C GLN A 580 11.51 -17.56 -15.76
N LYS A 581 12.56 -16.93 -15.20
CA LYS A 581 12.40 -15.89 -14.19
C LYS A 581 11.95 -14.60 -14.83
N PHE A 582 10.80 -14.10 -14.37
CA PHE A 582 10.20 -12.86 -14.77
C PHE A 582 10.78 -11.70 -13.96
N SER A 583 11.18 -10.65 -14.65
CA SER A 583 11.56 -9.37 -14.03
C SER A 583 10.75 -8.26 -14.67
N TYR A 584 10.20 -7.39 -13.84
CA TYR A 584 9.39 -6.25 -14.26
C TYR A 584 10.04 -4.97 -13.74
N ILE A 585 10.42 -4.09 -14.67
CA ILE A 585 11.07 -2.82 -14.36
C ILE A 585 10.08 -1.71 -14.71
N THR A 586 9.59 -1.02 -13.70
CA THR A 586 8.70 0.14 -13.86
C THR A 586 9.44 1.34 -14.45
N SER A 587 8.70 2.23 -15.10
CA SER A 587 9.24 3.53 -15.57
C SER A 587 9.81 4.31 -14.38
N LYS A 588 11.02 4.84 -14.56
CA LYS A 588 11.68 5.72 -13.59
C LYS A 588 12.06 7.04 -14.29
N PRO A 589 12.13 8.17 -13.57
CA PRO A 589 12.68 9.39 -14.13
C PRO A 589 14.14 9.19 -14.55
N GLY A 590 14.61 9.94 -15.55
CA GLY A 590 15.95 9.84 -16.11
C GLY A 590 16.16 8.73 -17.13
N TYR A 591 15.18 7.86 -17.38
CA TYR A 591 15.27 6.86 -18.44
C TYR A 591 14.68 7.39 -19.75
N SER A 592 15.53 7.80 -20.68
CA SER A 592 15.14 7.92 -22.08
C SER A 592 15.12 6.52 -22.70
N TRP A 593 13.97 5.86 -22.66
CA TRP A 593 13.79 4.62 -23.41
C TRP A 593 13.69 4.98 -24.89
N GLN A 594 14.81 4.94 -25.60
CA GLN A 594 14.72 4.78 -27.04
C GLN A 594 14.13 3.40 -27.28
N ALA A 595 13.01 3.38 -28.01
CA ALA A 595 12.37 2.12 -28.41
C ALA A 595 13.42 1.22 -29.06
N VAL A 596 13.70 0.08 -28.42
CA VAL A 596 14.50 -1.01 -28.99
C VAL A 596 13.64 -1.83 -29.90
#